data_50770cd46464d206b87ce43ff0948c61
#
_entry.id   50770cd46464d206b87ce43ff0948c61
#
_cell.length_a   1.000
_cell.length_b   1.000
_cell.length_c   1.000
_cell.angle_alpha   90.00
_cell.angle_beta   90.00
_cell.angle_gamma   90.00
#
_symmetry.space_group_name_H-M   'P 1'
#
loop_
_entity.id
_entity.type
_entity.pdbx_description
1 polymer ?
#
loop_
_entity_poly.entity_id
_entity_poly.type
_entity_poly.pdbx_seq_one_letter_code
_entity_poly.pdbx_strand_id
1 'polypeptide(L)'
;MFGGMIMRTMLGFLFLFAAATAVFYALHCLYVIFGYRQGNVATVTAKLTNHSIRRRWYDRQRWFDVKWTGYIYSYTVGGKEYQIKGGIYAGGERLPGTVKIAYQCSDPNCSFIPVLKGPAQMQTILVCMVGAAAAFAAASRLLVL
;
A
#
# COMPACT_ATOMS: atom_id res chain seq x y z
N MET A 1 -23.68 -28.63 -24.68
CA MET A 1 -24.17 -28.39 -23.30
C MET A 1 -23.09 -28.51 -22.22
N PHE A 2 -22.16 -29.45 -22.31
CA PHE A 2 -21.07 -29.64 -21.33
C PHE A 2 -20.07 -28.50 -21.25
N GLY A 3 -19.72 -27.82 -22.35
CA GLY A 3 -18.72 -26.76 -22.34
C GLY A 3 -19.09 -25.52 -21.53
N GLY A 4 -20.37 -25.16 -21.48
CA GLY A 4 -20.83 -24.01 -20.70
C GLY A 4 -20.77 -24.22 -19.19
N MET A 5 -21.01 -25.44 -18.72
CA MET A 5 -20.96 -25.77 -17.30
C MET A 5 -19.52 -25.77 -16.79
N ILE A 6 -18.60 -26.34 -17.55
CA ILE A 6 -17.15 -26.34 -17.20
C ILE A 6 -16.63 -24.90 -17.14
N MET A 7 -16.96 -24.06 -18.10
CA MET A 7 -16.52 -22.68 -18.14
C MET A 7 -17.05 -21.85 -16.95
N ARG A 8 -18.33 -22.05 -16.57
CA ARG A 8 -18.91 -21.39 -15.38
C ARG A 8 -18.22 -21.81 -14.08
N THR A 9 -17.95 -23.10 -13.93
CA THR A 9 -17.24 -23.63 -12.75
C THR A 9 -15.83 -23.08 -12.68
N MET A 10 -15.09 -23.05 -13.78
CA MET A 10 -13.74 -22.46 -13.84
C MET A 10 -13.74 -20.97 -13.48
N LEU A 11 -14.70 -20.20 -14.02
CA LEU A 11 -14.86 -18.79 -13.67
C LEU A 11 -15.18 -18.59 -12.18
N GLY A 12 -16.04 -19.42 -11.60
CA GLY A 12 -16.37 -19.40 -10.19
C GLY A 12 -15.14 -19.62 -9.30
N PHE A 13 -14.31 -20.59 -9.63
CA PHE A 13 -13.04 -20.83 -8.92
C PHE A 13 -12.05 -19.69 -9.08
N LEU A 14 -11.97 -19.07 -10.26
CA LEU A 14 -11.09 -17.92 -10.50
C LEU A 14 -11.50 -16.73 -9.63
N PHE A 15 -12.80 -16.45 -9.47
CA PHE A 15 -13.30 -15.41 -8.59
C PHE A 15 -13.04 -15.72 -7.10
N LEU A 16 -13.17 -16.98 -6.68
CA LEU A 16 -12.82 -17.39 -5.32
C LEU A 16 -11.33 -17.20 -5.03
N PHE A 17 -10.46 -17.54 -5.97
CA PHE A 17 -9.03 -17.33 -5.85
C PHE A 17 -8.68 -15.85 -5.76
N ALA A 18 -9.31 -15.00 -6.58
CA ALA A 18 -9.13 -13.55 -6.54
C ALA A 18 -9.59 -12.97 -5.19
N ALA A 19 -10.73 -13.43 -4.66
CA ALA A 19 -11.22 -13.01 -3.34
C ALA A 19 -10.25 -13.40 -2.22
N ALA A 20 -9.75 -14.64 -2.23
CA ALA A 20 -8.78 -15.13 -1.24
C ALA A 20 -7.48 -14.33 -1.28
N THR A 21 -6.97 -14.03 -2.47
CA THR A 21 -5.76 -13.21 -2.66
C THR A 21 -5.95 -11.78 -2.13
N ALA A 22 -7.10 -11.17 -2.38
CA ALA A 22 -7.43 -9.83 -1.89
C ALA A 22 -7.52 -9.79 -0.36
N VAL A 23 -8.14 -10.80 0.27
CA VAL A 23 -8.20 -10.93 1.74
C VAL A 23 -6.81 -11.13 2.33
N PHE A 24 -5.98 -12.01 1.74
CA PHE A 24 -4.62 -12.24 2.20
C PHE A 24 -3.78 -10.96 2.15
N TYR A 25 -3.91 -10.19 1.07
CA TYR A 25 -3.21 -8.90 0.93
C TYR A 25 -3.69 -7.87 1.95
N ALA A 26 -4.99 -7.79 2.22
CA ALA A 26 -5.55 -6.92 3.24
C ALA A 26 -5.03 -7.29 4.65
N LEU A 27 -4.97 -8.59 4.98
CA LEU A 27 -4.41 -9.09 6.24
C LEU A 27 -2.92 -8.78 6.35
N HIS A 28 -2.17 -8.91 5.26
CA HIS A 28 -0.76 -8.53 5.23
C HIS A 28 -0.58 -7.03 5.51
N CYS A 29 -1.38 -6.16 4.89
CA CYS A 29 -1.36 -4.72 5.17
C CYS A 29 -1.69 -4.41 6.64
N LEU A 30 -2.70 -5.08 7.21
CA LEU A 30 -3.03 -4.97 8.63
C LEU A 30 -1.88 -5.44 9.53
N TYR A 31 -1.27 -6.58 9.22
CA TYR A 31 -0.12 -7.09 9.96
C TYR A 31 1.03 -6.09 9.97
N VAL A 32 1.34 -5.47 8.82
CA VAL A 32 2.38 -4.44 8.73
C VAL A 32 2.03 -3.24 9.63
N ILE A 33 0.77 -2.78 9.61
CA ILE A 33 0.32 -1.64 10.44
C ILE A 33 0.38 -1.99 11.93
N PHE A 34 -0.13 -3.16 12.32
CA PHE A 34 -0.18 -3.60 13.73
C PHE A 34 1.18 -4.08 14.23
N GLY A 35 1.99 -4.73 13.39
CA GLY A 35 3.33 -5.18 13.75
C GLY A 35 4.23 -4.02 14.18
N TYR A 36 4.11 -2.87 13.50
CA TYR A 36 4.77 -1.65 13.92
C TYR A 36 4.22 -1.06 15.24
N ARG A 37 2.98 -1.36 15.62
CA ARG A 37 2.37 -0.90 16.87
C ARG A 37 2.68 -1.77 18.09
N GLN A 38 2.94 -3.06 17.89
CA GLN A 38 3.16 -4.04 18.97
C GLN A 38 4.63 -4.22 19.37
N GLY A 39 5.58 -3.73 18.57
CA GLY A 39 7.00 -3.75 18.90
C GLY A 39 7.43 -2.55 19.76
N ASN A 40 8.64 -2.59 20.30
CA ASN A 40 9.32 -1.43 20.86
C ASN A 40 9.56 -0.40 19.74
N VAL A 41 8.56 0.42 19.50
CA VAL A 41 8.56 1.45 18.46
C VAL A 41 8.81 2.79 19.12
N ALA A 42 9.83 3.49 18.67
CA ALA A 42 10.10 4.86 19.04
C ALA A 42 9.83 5.80 17.86
N THR A 43 9.63 7.07 18.16
CA THR A 43 9.42 8.10 17.15
C THR A 43 10.56 9.11 17.17
N VAL A 44 10.98 9.54 15.99
CA VAL A 44 12.02 10.55 15.79
C VAL A 44 11.57 11.53 14.71
N THR A 45 12.03 12.77 14.82
CA THR A 45 11.80 13.77 13.76
C THR A 45 12.87 13.62 12.70
N ALA A 46 12.43 13.44 11.46
CA ALA A 46 13.31 13.37 10.30
C ALA A 46 13.19 14.63 9.45
N LYS A 47 14.27 15.02 8.79
CA LYS A 47 14.35 16.15 7.89
C LYS A 47 14.38 15.67 6.45
N LEU A 48 13.67 16.38 5.58
CA LEU A 48 13.73 16.14 4.14
C LEU A 48 15.12 16.52 3.63
N THR A 49 15.87 15.53 3.15
CA THR A 49 17.23 15.74 2.62
C THR A 49 17.21 15.91 1.11
N ASN A 50 16.35 15.14 0.44
CA ASN A 50 16.23 15.21 -1.01
C ASN A 50 14.81 14.86 -1.48
N HIS A 51 14.41 15.42 -2.61
CA HIS A 51 13.16 15.07 -3.27
C HIS A 51 13.37 15.05 -4.79
N SER A 52 12.70 14.14 -5.46
CA SER A 52 12.70 14.07 -6.92
C SER A 52 11.26 13.96 -7.43
N ILE A 53 10.93 14.76 -8.45
CA ILE A 53 9.62 14.69 -9.10
C ILE A 53 9.81 13.95 -10.41
N ARG A 54 9.19 12.79 -10.56
CA ARG A 54 9.13 12.07 -11.82
C ARG A 54 7.73 12.20 -12.39
N ARG A 55 7.63 12.83 -13.57
CA ARG A 55 6.41 12.82 -14.37
C ARG A 55 6.46 11.55 -15.22
N ARG A 56 5.54 10.64 -15.02
CA ARG A 56 5.36 9.52 -15.94
C ARG A 56 4.37 9.94 -17.01
N TRP A 57 4.87 10.21 -18.21
CA TRP A 57 4.05 10.35 -19.40
C TRP A 57 3.53 8.94 -19.74
N TYR A 58 2.25 8.65 -19.46
CA TYR A 58 1.57 7.54 -20.11
C TYR A 58 1.11 8.07 -21.47
N ASP A 59 1.72 7.52 -22.51
CA ASP A 59 1.54 7.89 -23.89
C ASP A 59 0.06 7.79 -24.30
N ARG A 60 -0.41 8.83 -25.01
CA ARG A 60 -1.65 8.94 -25.79
C ARG A 60 -2.98 9.30 -25.14
N GLN A 61 -3.16 9.35 -23.83
CA GLN A 61 -4.40 9.90 -23.26
C GLN A 61 -4.10 10.93 -22.17
N ARG A 62 -4.33 12.20 -22.48
CA ARG A 62 -4.11 13.40 -21.66
C ARG A 62 -4.91 13.46 -20.33
N TRP A 63 -5.50 12.38 -19.84
CA TRP A 63 -6.45 12.40 -18.74
C TRP A 63 -5.85 12.09 -17.36
N PHE A 64 -4.62 11.56 -17.26
CA PHE A 64 -4.00 11.26 -15.97
C PHE A 64 -2.53 11.71 -15.94
N ASP A 65 -2.30 12.95 -15.48
CA ASP A 65 -0.96 13.44 -15.14
C ASP A 65 -0.60 12.90 -13.74
N VAL A 66 -0.16 11.65 -13.65
CA VAL A 66 0.25 11.02 -12.39
C VAL A 66 1.65 11.50 -12.05
N LYS A 67 1.75 12.47 -11.16
CA LYS A 67 3.03 12.93 -10.59
C LYS A 67 3.45 11.98 -9.47
N TRP A 68 4.56 11.30 -9.66
CA TRP A 68 5.22 10.58 -8.59
C TRP A 68 6.32 11.46 -7.99
N THR A 69 6.26 11.65 -6.67
CA THR A 69 7.26 12.43 -5.94
C THR A 69 8.04 11.48 -5.02
N GLY A 70 9.31 11.26 -5.34
CA GLY A 70 10.23 10.55 -4.49
C GLY A 70 10.76 11.45 -3.38
N TYR A 71 10.98 10.90 -2.19
CA TYR A 71 11.54 11.60 -1.05
C TYR A 71 12.64 10.80 -0.37
N ILE A 72 13.56 11.51 0.27
CA ILE A 72 14.56 10.97 1.18
C ILE A 72 14.52 11.82 2.44
N TYR A 73 14.17 11.20 3.57
CA TYR A 73 14.24 11.81 4.89
C TYR A 73 15.40 11.20 5.66
N SER A 74 16.20 12.04 6.32
CA SER A 74 17.27 11.61 7.23
C SER A 74 16.85 11.85 8.67
N TYR A 75 17.23 10.90 9.55
CA TYR A 75 17.01 10.96 10.98
C TYR A 75 18.18 10.34 11.73
N THR A 76 18.37 10.70 13.00
CA THR A 76 19.48 10.24 13.84
C THR A 76 18.93 9.47 15.02
N VAL A 77 19.47 8.27 15.26
CA VAL A 77 19.19 7.43 16.43
C VAL A 77 20.50 6.99 17.04
N GLY A 78 20.67 7.27 18.33
CA GLY A 78 21.90 6.89 19.05
C GLY A 78 23.19 7.47 18.47
N GLY A 79 23.13 8.67 17.86
CA GLY A 79 24.27 9.31 17.20
C GLY A 79 24.59 8.80 15.78
N LYS A 80 23.87 7.80 15.28
CA LYS A 80 24.02 7.27 13.92
C LYS A 80 22.92 7.80 13.02
N GLU A 81 23.29 8.21 11.80
CA GLU A 81 22.36 8.71 10.81
C GLU A 81 21.74 7.57 9.99
N TYR A 82 20.44 7.66 9.77
CA TYR A 82 19.63 6.74 8.98
C TYR A 82 18.83 7.50 7.93
N GLN A 83 18.43 6.81 6.88
CA GLN A 83 17.62 7.39 5.80
C GLN A 83 16.43 6.50 5.48
N ILE A 84 15.26 7.15 5.30
CA ILE A 84 14.09 6.50 4.73
C ILE A 84 13.83 7.07 3.34
N LYS A 85 13.68 6.16 2.36
CA LYS A 85 13.40 6.49 0.96
C LYS A 85 12.01 5.99 0.60
N GLY A 86 11.29 6.77 -0.16
CA GLY A 86 9.97 6.38 -0.62
C GLY A 86 9.45 7.33 -1.69
N GLY A 87 8.20 7.13 -2.07
CA GLY A 87 7.52 8.00 -3.01
C GLY A 87 6.03 8.00 -2.77
N ILE A 88 5.39 9.10 -3.11
CA ILE A 88 3.94 9.26 -3.06
C ILE A 88 3.43 9.65 -4.45
N TYR A 89 2.26 9.12 -4.79
CA TYR A 89 1.49 9.59 -5.93
C TYR A 89 0.58 10.70 -5.41
N ALA A 90 1.08 11.93 -5.46
CA ALA A 90 0.32 13.08 -5.03
C ALA A 90 0.32 14.15 -6.10
N GLY A 91 -0.86 14.60 -6.45
CA GLY A 91 -1.04 15.70 -7.39
C GLY A 91 -0.66 17.04 -6.75
N GLY A 92 0.63 17.35 -6.66
CA GLY A 92 1.08 18.68 -6.32
C GLY A 92 1.20 19.04 -4.84
N GLU A 93 0.98 18.13 -3.91
CA GLU A 93 1.25 18.39 -2.49
C GLU A 93 2.75 18.54 -2.23
N ARG A 94 3.11 19.60 -1.53
CA ARG A 94 4.48 19.82 -1.07
C ARG A 94 4.81 18.81 0.03
N LEU A 95 5.92 18.10 -0.11
CA LEU A 95 6.45 17.27 0.94
C LEU A 95 6.80 18.14 2.15
N PRO A 96 6.38 17.78 3.37
CA PRO A 96 6.76 18.52 4.56
C PRO A 96 8.28 18.47 4.77
N GLY A 97 8.88 19.57 5.17
CA GLY A 97 10.33 19.65 5.41
C GLY A 97 10.77 18.78 6.59
N THR A 98 9.86 18.50 7.54
CA THR A 98 10.09 17.62 8.68
C THR A 98 8.90 16.70 8.87
N VAL A 99 9.15 15.44 9.22
CA VAL A 99 8.11 14.43 9.49
C VAL A 99 8.48 13.62 10.72
N LYS A 100 7.47 13.13 11.44
CA LYS A 100 7.67 12.12 12.48
C LYS A 100 7.77 10.74 11.83
N ILE A 101 8.86 10.06 12.09
CA ILE A 101 9.11 8.68 11.66
C ILE A 101 8.96 7.77 12.86
N ALA A 102 8.26 6.66 12.68
CA ALA A 102 8.26 5.56 13.62
C ALA A 102 9.28 4.52 13.17
N TYR A 103 10.12 4.04 14.10
CA TYR A 103 11.14 3.03 13.83
C TYR A 103 11.15 1.97 14.92
N GLN A 104 11.62 0.76 14.61
CA GLN A 104 11.82 -0.29 15.58
C GLN A 104 13.11 -0.05 16.37
N CYS A 105 13.03 -0.08 17.69
CA CYS A 105 14.21 0.14 18.55
C CYS A 105 15.29 -0.94 18.35
N SER A 106 14.91 -2.16 17.97
CA SER A 106 15.81 -3.26 17.66
C SER A 106 16.55 -3.10 16.33
N ASP A 107 15.89 -2.46 15.34
CA ASP A 107 16.48 -2.18 14.03
C ASP A 107 15.96 -0.83 13.51
N PRO A 108 16.73 0.25 13.72
CA PRO A 108 16.34 1.57 13.25
C PRO A 108 16.19 1.72 11.73
N ASN A 109 16.71 0.78 10.92
CA ASN A 109 16.46 0.78 9.47
C ASN A 109 15.00 0.42 9.15
N CYS A 110 14.36 -0.37 10.02
CA CYS A 110 12.93 -0.67 9.90
C CYS A 110 12.11 0.51 10.39
N SER A 111 11.82 1.43 9.48
CA SER A 111 11.10 2.67 9.78
C SER A 111 9.99 2.95 8.77
N PHE A 112 8.97 3.68 9.21
CA PHE A 112 7.89 4.13 8.33
C PHE A 112 7.41 5.54 8.71
N ILE A 113 6.79 6.23 7.75
CA ILE A 113 6.23 7.56 7.94
C ILE A 113 4.71 7.43 8.05
N PRO A 114 4.12 7.52 9.26
CA PRO A 114 2.69 7.29 9.46
C PRO A 114 1.81 8.24 8.66
N VAL A 115 2.22 9.51 8.55
CA VAL A 115 1.46 10.55 7.84
C VAL A 115 1.37 10.31 6.34
N LEU A 116 2.43 9.74 5.73
CA LEU A 116 2.48 9.53 4.27
C LEU A 116 1.93 8.16 3.85
N LYS A 117 2.10 7.12 4.68
CA LYS A 117 1.73 5.75 4.31
C LYS A 117 0.41 5.27 4.92
N GLY A 118 0.03 5.79 6.08
CA GLY A 118 -1.16 5.33 6.79
C GLY A 118 -2.46 5.47 5.99
N PRO A 119 -2.77 6.64 5.41
CA PRO A 119 -4.01 6.83 4.63
C PRO A 119 -4.05 5.96 3.37
N ALA A 120 -2.92 5.84 2.66
CA ALA A 120 -2.83 5.02 1.45
C ALA A 120 -3.04 3.53 1.76
N GLN A 121 -2.50 3.02 2.86
CA GLN A 121 -2.68 1.63 3.29
C GLN A 121 -4.13 1.36 3.70
N MET A 122 -4.78 2.28 4.40
CA MET A 122 -6.19 2.15 4.76
C MET A 122 -7.11 2.13 3.54
N GLN A 123 -6.85 2.98 2.54
CA GLN A 123 -7.58 2.94 1.26
C GLN A 123 -7.37 1.60 0.54
N THR A 124 -6.14 1.09 0.51
CA THR A 124 -5.83 -0.20 -0.10
C THR A 124 -6.60 -1.33 0.58
N ILE A 125 -6.64 -1.37 1.91
CA ILE A 125 -7.41 -2.36 2.66
C ILE A 125 -8.89 -2.29 2.31
N LEU A 126 -9.46 -1.07 2.28
CA LEU A 126 -10.87 -0.88 1.92
C LEU A 126 -11.19 -1.39 0.52
N VAL A 127 -10.36 -1.03 -0.47
CA VAL A 127 -10.52 -1.48 -1.86
C VAL A 127 -10.40 -2.99 -1.97
N CYS A 128 -9.43 -3.62 -1.29
CA CYS A 128 -9.28 -5.08 -1.27
C CYS A 128 -10.49 -5.77 -0.64
N MET A 129 -11.04 -5.25 0.45
CA MET A 129 -12.21 -5.83 1.11
C MET A 129 -13.47 -5.73 0.25
N VAL A 130 -13.71 -4.58 -0.38
CA VAL A 130 -14.84 -4.40 -1.31
C VAL A 130 -14.68 -5.31 -2.53
N GLY A 131 -13.48 -5.39 -3.11
CA GLY A 131 -13.17 -6.28 -4.23
C GLY A 131 -13.37 -7.75 -3.89
N ALA A 132 -12.93 -8.19 -2.71
CA ALA A 132 -13.14 -9.55 -2.22
C ALA A 132 -14.62 -9.88 -2.05
N ALA A 133 -15.41 -8.99 -1.48
CA ALA A 133 -16.85 -9.17 -1.32
C ALA A 133 -17.57 -9.28 -2.67
N ALA A 134 -17.22 -8.42 -3.63
CA ALA A 134 -17.78 -8.46 -4.98
C ALA A 134 -17.41 -9.76 -5.72
N ALA A 135 -16.14 -10.18 -5.63
CA ALA A 135 -15.66 -11.43 -6.24
C ALA A 135 -16.34 -12.67 -5.61
N PHE A 136 -16.52 -12.68 -4.30
CA PHE A 136 -17.25 -13.76 -3.61
C PHE A 136 -18.72 -13.82 -4.02
N ALA A 137 -19.40 -12.68 -4.12
CA ALA A 137 -20.79 -12.62 -4.59
C ALA A 137 -20.93 -13.10 -6.05
N ALA A 138 -19.97 -12.76 -6.92
CA ALA A 138 -19.94 -13.26 -8.29
C ALA A 138 -19.72 -14.77 -8.35
N ALA A 139 -18.76 -15.28 -7.55
CA ALA A 139 -18.48 -16.72 -7.47
C ALA A 139 -19.70 -17.51 -6.99
N SER A 140 -20.37 -17.05 -5.94
CA SER A 140 -21.56 -17.73 -5.41
C SER A 140 -22.69 -17.82 -6.44
N ARG A 141 -22.93 -16.78 -7.23
CA ARG A 141 -23.89 -16.82 -8.33
C ARG A 141 -23.51 -17.80 -9.45
N LEU A 142 -22.22 -17.93 -9.73
CA LEU A 142 -21.74 -18.83 -10.78
C LEU A 142 -21.72 -20.31 -10.36
N LEU A 143 -21.53 -20.58 -9.08
CA LEU A 143 -21.43 -21.95 -8.54
C LEU A 143 -22.78 -22.52 -8.08
N VAL A 144 -23.72 -21.66 -7.68
CA VAL A 144 -25.04 -22.09 -7.16
C VAL A 144 -26.12 -22.19 -8.28
N LEU A 145 -25.91 -21.54 -9.42
CA LEU A 145 -26.79 -21.62 -10.60
C LEU A 145 -26.23 -22.59 -11.65
#